data_06fad75257993011e88c13bd430f5ecd
#
_entry.id   06fad75257993011e88c13bd430f5ecd
#
_cell.length_a   1.000
_cell.length_b   1.000
_cell.length_c   1.000
_cell.angle_alpha   90.00
_cell.angle_beta   90.00
_cell.angle_gamma   90.00
#
_symmetry.space_group_name_H-M   'P 1'
#
loop_
_entity.id
_entity.type
_entity.pdbx_description
1 polymer ?
#
loop_
_entity_poly.entity_id
_entity_poly.type
_entity_poly.pdbx_seq_one_letter_code
_entity_poly.pdbx_strand_id
1 'polypeptide(L)'
;MWSIINQLRRAIQPPCMLCGTHPHHQDNFCGPCLIDIPWTKNACNRCAEYIESIGLDGVQVCVSCLQEPPLYSRTVCAFDYLVPIKGLINQFKHQRNFAAGRLLTSYFRQTVFEIMSQDQTIIPDLLIPVPLHRRRLRQRGFNQAQFIATGLSQSLKLRINTRLCQRSAYQAPQQGQSRRQRLNQMTGIFQVSQARVDQMINNIAIVDDIMTTGTIQIWCVARAQPPGVQLVW
;
A
#
# COMPACT_ATOMS: atom_id res chain seq x y z
N MET A 1 -9.17 39.93 6.46
CA MET A 1 -9.19 39.09 5.23
C MET A 1 -8.70 37.66 5.49
N TRP A 2 -7.58 37.41 6.15
CA TRP A 2 -7.06 36.05 6.50
C TRP A 2 -7.99 35.25 7.44
N SER A 3 -8.67 35.91 8.38
CA SER A 3 -9.63 35.27 9.29
C SER A 3 -10.87 34.70 8.59
N ILE A 4 -11.41 35.43 7.62
CA ILE A 4 -12.61 35.02 6.87
C ILE A 4 -12.29 33.82 5.95
N ILE A 5 -11.12 33.81 5.33
CA ILE A 5 -10.66 32.71 4.47
C ILE A 5 -10.46 31.44 5.30
N ASN A 6 -9.93 31.55 6.53
CA ASN A 6 -9.79 30.41 7.44
C ASN A 6 -11.13 29.92 7.99
N GLN A 7 -12.09 30.81 8.23
CA GLN A 7 -13.45 30.43 8.62
C GLN A 7 -14.20 29.74 7.46
N LEU A 8 -14.08 30.25 6.24
CA LEU A 8 -14.64 29.60 5.05
C LEU A 8 -13.98 28.24 4.77
N ARG A 9 -12.65 28.12 4.95
CA ARG A 9 -11.97 26.80 4.82
C ARG A 9 -12.46 25.79 5.86
N ARG A 10 -12.76 26.21 7.10
CA ARG A 10 -13.35 25.34 8.13
C ARG A 10 -14.80 24.94 7.81
N ALA A 11 -15.57 25.85 7.20
CA ALA A 11 -16.96 25.58 6.79
C ALA A 11 -17.08 24.64 5.57
N ILE A 12 -16.00 24.51 4.77
CA ILE A 12 -15.95 23.67 3.55
C ILE A 12 -15.16 22.37 3.82
N GLN A 13 -14.86 22.02 5.05
CA GLN A 13 -14.20 20.76 5.34
C GLN A 13 -15.11 19.58 4.95
N PRO A 14 -14.61 18.62 4.15
CA PRO A 14 -15.41 17.46 3.80
C PRO A 14 -15.76 16.66 5.05
N PRO A 15 -16.94 16.06 5.10
CA PRO A 15 -17.31 15.19 6.22
C PRO A 15 -16.38 14.00 6.33
N CYS A 16 -16.28 13.41 7.52
CA CYS A 16 -15.52 12.20 7.76
C CYS A 16 -15.95 11.12 6.77
N MET A 17 -14.98 10.53 6.04
CA MET A 17 -15.23 9.56 4.98
C MET A 17 -15.81 8.23 5.49
N LEU A 18 -15.74 7.97 6.80
CA LEU A 18 -16.27 6.75 7.41
C LEU A 18 -17.66 6.96 8.02
N CYS A 19 -17.84 7.97 8.86
CA CYS A 19 -19.07 8.16 9.60
C CYS A 19 -19.93 9.35 9.13
N GLY A 20 -19.43 10.18 8.21
CA GLY A 20 -20.16 11.34 7.67
C GLY A 20 -20.22 12.56 8.60
N THR A 21 -19.69 12.49 9.83
CA THR A 21 -19.62 13.66 10.73
C THR A 21 -18.56 14.65 10.27
N HIS A 22 -18.71 15.92 10.63
CA HIS A 22 -17.67 16.91 10.33
C HIS A 22 -16.47 16.71 11.28
N PRO A 23 -15.25 16.46 10.77
CA PRO A 23 -14.08 16.37 11.62
C PRO A 23 -13.73 17.72 12.21
N HIS A 24 -13.38 17.75 13.50
CA HIS A 24 -12.89 18.95 14.16
C HIS A 24 -11.44 19.33 13.78
N HIS A 25 -10.77 18.51 12.97
CA HIS A 25 -9.37 18.65 12.55
C HIS A 25 -9.23 18.53 11.02
N GLN A 26 -8.06 18.91 10.49
CA GLN A 26 -7.77 18.94 9.05
C GLN A 26 -7.69 17.54 8.41
N ASP A 27 -7.92 16.49 9.18
CA ASP A 27 -7.86 15.10 8.73
C ASP A 27 -9.21 14.67 8.16
N ASN A 28 -9.18 13.87 7.10
CA ASN A 28 -10.39 13.35 6.44
C ASN A 28 -11.11 12.27 7.26
N PHE A 29 -10.58 11.90 8.43
CA PHE A 29 -11.24 11.09 9.46
C PHE A 29 -11.44 11.90 10.71
N CYS A 30 -12.58 11.72 11.40
CA CYS A 30 -12.77 12.28 12.73
C CYS A 30 -11.96 11.48 13.77
N GLY A 31 -11.70 12.09 14.95
CA GLY A 31 -10.91 11.45 16.00
C GLY A 31 -11.37 10.04 16.38
N PRO A 32 -12.67 9.81 16.66
CA PRO A 32 -13.18 8.47 16.93
C PRO A 32 -12.87 7.47 15.80
N CYS A 33 -13.12 7.86 14.54
CA CYS A 33 -12.83 6.96 13.39
C CYS A 33 -11.34 6.70 13.20
N LEU A 34 -10.44 7.61 13.57
CA LEU A 34 -9.00 7.40 13.54
C LEU A 34 -8.53 6.32 14.52
N ILE A 35 -9.19 6.22 15.68
CA ILE A 35 -8.90 5.20 16.69
C ILE A 35 -9.23 3.80 16.14
N ASP A 36 -10.33 3.70 15.38
CA ASP A 36 -10.82 2.43 14.83
C ASP A 36 -10.10 2.00 13.53
N ILE A 37 -9.13 2.79 13.05
CA ILE A 37 -8.35 2.42 11.87
C ILE A 37 -7.41 1.25 12.23
N PRO A 38 -7.46 0.15 11.47
CA PRO A 38 -6.55 -0.98 11.65
C PRO A 38 -5.15 -0.65 11.11
N TRP A 39 -4.40 0.13 11.88
CA TRP A 39 -3.01 0.44 11.57
C TRP A 39 -2.16 -0.83 11.67
N THR A 40 -1.25 -1.02 10.72
CA THR A 40 -0.28 -2.12 10.81
C THR A 40 0.63 -1.92 12.02
N LYS A 41 0.50 -2.80 13.01
CA LYS A 41 1.28 -2.81 14.25
C LYS A 41 1.91 -4.19 14.44
N ASN A 42 3.02 -4.28 15.19
CA ASN A 42 3.68 -5.55 15.49
C ASN A 42 3.86 -6.43 14.25
N ALA A 43 4.40 -5.86 13.19
CA ALA A 43 4.50 -6.52 11.90
C ALA A 43 5.92 -7.00 11.60
N CYS A 44 6.01 -8.12 10.89
CA CYS A 44 7.28 -8.63 10.37
C CYS A 44 7.96 -7.59 9.48
N ASN A 45 9.20 -7.24 9.78
CA ASN A 45 9.98 -6.27 8.99
C ASN A 45 10.17 -6.71 7.53
N ARG A 46 10.08 -8.01 7.24
CA ARG A 46 10.18 -8.52 5.87
C ARG A 46 8.84 -8.51 5.14
N CYS A 47 7.82 -9.20 5.66
CA CYS A 47 6.57 -9.42 4.93
C CYS A 47 5.36 -8.65 5.46
N ALA A 48 5.54 -7.87 6.54
CA ALA A 48 4.48 -7.14 7.24
C ALA A 48 3.32 -8.02 7.76
N GLU A 49 3.56 -9.32 7.97
CA GLU A 49 2.63 -10.20 8.65
C GLU A 49 2.64 -9.90 10.15
N TYR A 50 1.47 -9.96 10.79
CA TYR A 50 1.34 -9.73 12.22
C TYR A 50 2.18 -10.73 13.04
N ILE A 51 2.82 -10.26 14.10
CA ILE A 51 3.63 -11.06 15.03
C ILE A 51 3.06 -10.85 16.44
N GLU A 52 2.66 -11.94 17.11
CA GLU A 52 2.07 -11.87 18.46
C GLU A 52 3.09 -11.42 19.53
N SER A 53 4.36 -11.75 19.36
CA SER A 53 5.43 -11.39 20.28
C SER A 53 6.64 -10.84 19.53
N ILE A 54 7.15 -9.71 20.02
CA ILE A 54 8.45 -9.19 19.60
C ILE A 54 9.50 -10.00 20.38
N GLY A 55 10.42 -10.67 19.69
CA GLY A 55 11.52 -11.37 20.32
C GLY A 55 12.32 -10.45 21.23
N LEU A 56 12.92 -10.99 22.28
CA LEU A 56 13.74 -10.24 23.25
C LEU A 56 14.89 -9.46 22.58
N ASP A 57 15.29 -9.86 21.38
CA ASP A 57 16.37 -9.25 20.60
C ASP A 57 15.91 -8.09 19.70
N GLY A 58 14.64 -7.66 19.78
CA GLY A 58 14.08 -6.59 18.95
C GLY A 58 13.92 -6.94 17.47
N VAL A 59 14.24 -8.19 17.06
CA VAL A 59 14.13 -8.65 15.67
C VAL A 59 12.68 -9.02 15.37
N GLN A 60 12.02 -8.17 14.58
CA GLN A 60 10.64 -8.38 14.15
C GLN A 60 10.59 -9.16 12.82
N VAL A 61 10.87 -10.46 12.83
CA VAL A 61 10.76 -11.34 11.67
C VAL A 61 9.90 -12.54 12.02
N CYS A 62 8.85 -12.80 11.24
CA CYS A 62 7.97 -13.94 11.47
C CYS A 62 8.66 -15.27 11.14
N VAL A 63 8.14 -16.37 11.71
CA VAL A 63 8.67 -17.72 11.54
C VAL A 63 8.77 -18.11 10.07
N SER A 64 7.76 -17.80 9.26
CA SER A 64 7.76 -18.08 7.82
C SER A 64 8.91 -17.39 7.08
N CYS A 65 9.24 -16.14 7.43
CA CYS A 65 10.35 -15.41 6.83
C CYS A 65 11.73 -15.84 7.37
N LEU A 66 11.77 -16.48 8.52
CA LEU A 66 13.02 -17.09 9.04
C LEU A 66 13.31 -18.41 8.32
N GLN A 67 12.27 -19.23 8.11
CA GLN A 67 12.39 -20.53 7.43
C GLN A 67 12.60 -20.41 5.93
N GLU A 68 11.81 -19.58 5.27
CA GLU A 68 11.85 -19.31 3.83
C GLU A 68 11.95 -17.79 3.59
N PRO A 69 13.16 -17.22 3.62
CA PRO A 69 13.35 -15.78 3.40
C PRO A 69 12.81 -15.36 2.03
N PRO A 70 11.94 -14.33 1.96
CA PRO A 70 11.50 -13.82 0.68
C PRO A 70 12.65 -13.17 -0.08
N LEU A 71 12.53 -13.09 -1.42
CA LEU A 71 13.53 -12.43 -2.28
C LEU A 71 13.58 -10.91 -2.09
N TYR A 72 12.61 -10.33 -1.40
CA TYR A 72 12.60 -8.91 -1.06
C TYR A 72 13.09 -8.67 0.37
N SER A 73 13.70 -7.51 0.58
CA SER A 73 14.30 -7.17 1.86
C SER A 73 13.26 -6.69 2.89
N ARG A 74 12.23 -5.96 2.46
CA ARG A 74 11.25 -5.31 3.34
C ARG A 74 9.90 -5.09 2.68
N THR A 75 8.86 -5.09 3.50
CA THR A 75 7.52 -4.61 3.15
C THR A 75 7.14 -3.43 4.03
N VAL A 76 6.57 -2.38 3.43
CA VAL A 76 5.99 -1.24 4.13
C VAL A 76 4.49 -1.23 3.86
N CYS A 77 3.70 -1.28 4.93
CA CYS A 77 2.24 -1.17 4.90
C CYS A 77 1.78 -0.15 5.93
N ALA A 78 0.71 0.59 5.63
CA ALA A 78 0.09 1.49 6.59
C ALA A 78 -1.00 0.79 7.40
N PHE A 79 -1.74 -0.12 6.77
CA PHE A 79 -2.95 -0.71 7.34
C PHE A 79 -3.00 -2.22 7.20
N ASP A 80 -3.71 -2.87 8.10
CA ASP A 80 -4.23 -4.21 7.88
C ASP A 80 -5.46 -4.15 6.97
N TYR A 81 -5.62 -5.16 6.10
CA TYR A 81 -6.73 -5.21 5.15
C TYR A 81 -8.02 -5.68 5.82
N LEU A 82 -8.49 -4.91 6.79
CA LEU A 82 -9.70 -5.10 7.58
C LEU A 82 -10.69 -3.95 7.35
N VAL A 83 -11.91 -4.07 7.87
CA VAL A 83 -12.87 -2.96 7.91
C VAL A 83 -12.33 -1.90 8.89
N PRO A 84 -12.38 -0.60 8.53
CA PRO A 84 -13.03 0.02 7.36
C PRO A 84 -12.14 0.13 6.11
N ILE A 85 -10.84 -0.11 6.21
CA ILE A 85 -9.86 0.06 5.12
C ILE A 85 -10.21 -0.80 3.91
N LYS A 86 -10.63 -2.05 4.11
CA LYS A 86 -11.15 -2.93 3.05
C LYS A 86 -12.27 -2.28 2.25
N GLY A 87 -13.19 -1.58 2.92
CA GLY A 87 -14.29 -0.84 2.29
C GLY A 87 -13.79 0.30 1.41
N LEU A 88 -12.87 1.12 1.92
CA LEU A 88 -12.29 2.26 1.18
C LEU A 88 -11.50 1.80 -0.05
N ILE A 89 -10.69 0.75 0.09
CA ILE A 89 -9.95 0.18 -1.05
C ILE A 89 -10.90 -0.36 -2.11
N ASN A 90 -11.99 -1.01 -1.72
CA ASN A 90 -13.00 -1.51 -2.66
C ASN A 90 -13.73 -0.37 -3.38
N GLN A 91 -14.11 0.70 -2.68
CA GLN A 91 -14.69 1.90 -3.27
C GLN A 91 -13.71 2.53 -4.28
N PHE A 92 -12.43 2.66 -3.92
CA PHE A 92 -11.40 3.16 -4.82
C PHE A 92 -11.27 2.29 -6.07
N LYS A 93 -11.19 0.95 -5.91
CA LYS A 93 -10.99 -0.02 -7.00
C LYS A 93 -12.18 -0.12 -7.95
N HIS A 94 -13.39 -0.15 -7.41
CA HIS A 94 -14.57 -0.57 -8.16
C HIS A 94 -15.56 0.56 -8.42
N GLN A 95 -15.60 1.58 -7.55
CA GLN A 95 -16.50 2.72 -7.68
C GLN A 95 -15.78 4.00 -8.14
N ARG A 96 -14.47 3.91 -8.42
CA ARG A 96 -13.64 5.06 -8.81
C ARG A 96 -13.67 6.20 -7.78
N ASN A 97 -13.82 5.86 -6.50
CA ASN A 97 -13.79 6.87 -5.43
C ASN A 97 -12.35 7.35 -5.24
N PHE A 98 -11.94 8.34 -6.05
CA PHE A 98 -10.60 8.93 -5.99
C PHE A 98 -10.36 9.70 -4.68
N ALA A 99 -11.41 10.12 -3.97
CA ALA A 99 -11.25 10.74 -2.65
C ALA A 99 -10.72 9.71 -1.66
N ALA A 100 -11.29 8.48 -1.64
CA ALA A 100 -10.76 7.36 -0.87
C ALA A 100 -9.32 7.01 -1.27
N GLY A 101 -9.02 7.00 -2.57
CA GLY A 101 -7.65 6.77 -3.06
C GLY A 101 -6.65 7.82 -2.57
N ARG A 102 -6.99 9.11 -2.62
CA ARG A 102 -6.14 10.19 -2.08
C ARG A 102 -5.93 10.08 -0.58
N LEU A 103 -6.99 9.78 0.16
CA LEU A 103 -6.95 9.60 1.60
C LEU A 103 -6.00 8.46 2.00
N LEU A 104 -6.21 7.28 1.44
CA LEU A 104 -5.36 6.10 1.68
C LEU A 104 -3.89 6.39 1.31
N THR A 105 -3.65 7.06 0.17
CA THR A 105 -2.30 7.45 -0.25
C THR A 105 -1.67 8.45 0.70
N SER A 106 -2.44 9.39 1.26
CA SER A 106 -1.94 10.39 2.22
C SER A 106 -1.42 9.75 3.51
N TYR A 107 -2.20 8.85 4.12
CA TYR A 107 -1.76 8.11 5.31
C TYR A 107 -0.61 7.17 5.01
N PHE A 108 -0.66 6.46 3.88
CA PHE A 108 0.45 5.61 3.47
C PHE A 108 1.74 6.40 3.25
N ARG A 109 1.66 7.58 2.66
CA ARG A 109 2.79 8.50 2.52
C ARG A 109 3.38 8.88 3.89
N GLN A 110 2.53 9.16 4.87
CA GLN A 110 2.98 9.47 6.22
C GLN A 110 3.76 8.30 6.84
N THR A 111 3.23 7.09 6.77
CA THR A 111 3.91 5.87 7.23
C THR A 111 5.27 5.69 6.53
N VAL A 112 5.31 5.83 5.20
CA VAL A 112 6.56 5.73 4.44
C VAL A 112 7.57 6.79 4.88
N PHE A 113 7.13 8.04 5.05
CA PHE A 113 7.98 9.15 5.48
C PHE A 113 8.56 8.90 6.89
N GLU A 114 7.76 8.44 7.83
CA GLU A 114 8.19 8.11 9.19
C GLU A 114 9.27 7.01 9.17
N ILE A 115 9.05 5.93 8.41
CA ILE A 115 10.00 4.82 8.28
C ILE A 115 11.30 5.28 7.59
N MET A 116 11.22 6.07 6.51
CA MET A 116 12.39 6.61 5.81
C MET A 116 13.20 7.57 6.70
N SER A 117 12.54 8.28 7.63
CA SER A 117 13.20 9.19 8.57
C SER A 117 13.99 8.44 9.64
N GLN A 118 13.56 7.22 9.99
CA GLN A 118 14.24 6.36 10.96
C GLN A 118 15.36 5.54 10.33
N ASP A 119 15.21 5.13 9.08
CA ASP A 119 16.15 4.28 8.36
C ASP A 119 16.31 4.74 6.90
N GLN A 120 17.37 5.49 6.63
CA GLN A 120 17.64 6.00 5.28
C GLN A 120 18.06 4.91 4.30
N THR A 121 18.49 3.74 4.77
CA THR A 121 18.91 2.64 3.88
C THR A 121 17.77 2.03 3.08
N ILE A 122 16.53 2.30 3.48
CA ILE A 122 15.32 1.80 2.80
C ILE A 122 14.79 2.76 1.72
N ILE A 123 15.42 3.93 1.52
CA ILE A 123 14.96 4.88 0.49
C ILE A 123 15.17 4.26 -0.88
N PRO A 124 14.12 4.04 -1.68
CA PRO A 124 14.28 3.47 -3.00
C PRO A 124 14.74 4.53 -4.00
N ASP A 125 15.59 4.13 -4.93
CA ASP A 125 15.97 4.94 -6.08
C ASP A 125 14.82 5.06 -7.08
N LEU A 126 13.93 4.05 -7.11
CA LEU A 126 12.87 3.95 -8.10
C LEU A 126 11.61 3.27 -7.53
N LEU A 127 10.46 3.90 -7.78
CA LEU A 127 9.14 3.30 -7.57
C LEU A 127 8.64 2.64 -8.85
N ILE A 128 8.17 1.40 -8.74
CA ILE A 128 7.56 0.66 -9.84
C ILE A 128 6.14 0.25 -9.42
N PRO A 129 5.09 0.86 -9.99
CA PRO A 129 3.73 0.41 -9.71
C PRO A 129 3.45 -0.95 -10.35
N VAL A 130 2.79 -1.86 -9.62
CA VAL A 130 2.33 -3.14 -10.16
C VAL A 130 1.41 -2.89 -11.36
N PRO A 131 1.73 -3.42 -12.55
CA PRO A 131 0.93 -3.15 -13.74
C PRO A 131 -0.37 -3.96 -13.76
N LEU A 132 -1.43 -3.34 -14.24
CA LEU A 132 -2.66 -4.04 -14.60
C LEU A 132 -2.58 -4.57 -16.04
N HIS A 133 -3.16 -5.75 -16.27
CA HIS A 133 -3.38 -6.23 -17.63
C HIS A 133 -4.30 -5.25 -18.39
N ARG A 134 -4.05 -5.04 -19.70
CA ARG A 134 -4.78 -4.07 -20.55
C ARG A 134 -6.31 -4.22 -20.49
N ARG A 135 -6.82 -5.45 -20.40
CA ARG A 135 -8.26 -5.72 -20.26
C ARG A 135 -8.82 -5.15 -18.95
N ARG A 136 -8.12 -5.37 -17.82
CA ARG A 136 -8.53 -4.81 -16.52
C ARG A 136 -8.39 -3.30 -16.48
N LEU A 137 -7.34 -2.75 -17.08
CA LEU A 137 -7.16 -1.30 -17.18
C LEU A 137 -8.30 -0.64 -17.94
N ARG A 138 -8.74 -1.24 -19.08
CA ARG A 138 -9.92 -0.76 -19.84
C ARG A 138 -11.21 -0.83 -19.03
N GLN A 139 -11.45 -1.92 -18.30
CA GLN A 139 -12.66 -2.08 -17.47
C GLN A 139 -12.69 -1.09 -16.30
N ARG A 140 -11.56 -0.90 -15.62
CA ARG A 140 -11.44 -0.09 -14.40
C ARG A 140 -11.21 1.39 -14.71
N GLY A 141 -10.57 1.69 -15.84
CA GLY A 141 -10.25 3.05 -16.31
C GLY A 141 -8.95 3.60 -15.75
N PHE A 142 -8.36 2.99 -14.72
CA PHE A 142 -7.11 3.43 -14.09
C PHE A 142 -6.38 2.29 -13.38
N ASN A 143 -5.09 2.50 -13.07
CA ASN A 143 -4.28 1.60 -12.27
C ASN A 143 -4.10 2.18 -10.86
N GLN A 144 -4.59 1.49 -9.83
CA GLN A 144 -4.51 1.91 -8.43
C GLN A 144 -3.08 2.02 -7.94
N ALA A 145 -2.27 1.02 -8.24
CA ALA A 145 -0.86 1.02 -7.87
C ALA A 145 -0.13 2.23 -8.48
N GLN A 146 -0.42 2.57 -9.73
CA GLN A 146 0.13 3.75 -10.39
C GLN A 146 -0.36 5.05 -9.74
N PHE A 147 -1.64 5.14 -9.37
CA PHE A 147 -2.19 6.30 -8.65
C PHE A 147 -1.46 6.54 -7.34
N ILE A 148 -1.29 5.49 -6.53
CA ILE A 148 -0.58 5.53 -5.25
C ILE A 148 0.89 5.90 -5.46
N ALA A 149 1.59 5.20 -6.37
CA ALA A 149 3.00 5.44 -6.65
C ALA A 149 3.26 6.88 -7.15
N THR A 150 2.35 7.44 -7.96
CA THR A 150 2.44 8.84 -8.41
C THR A 150 2.31 9.81 -7.24
N GLY A 151 1.36 9.58 -6.33
CA GLY A 151 1.19 10.39 -5.12
C GLY A 151 2.41 10.35 -4.21
N LEU A 152 3.01 9.16 -4.02
CA LEU A 152 4.25 9.00 -3.25
C LEU A 152 5.44 9.69 -3.94
N SER A 153 5.61 9.49 -5.25
CA SER A 153 6.68 10.09 -6.05
C SER A 153 6.67 11.61 -5.94
N GLN A 154 5.51 12.24 -6.12
CA GLN A 154 5.37 13.70 -6.04
C GLN A 154 5.66 14.26 -4.64
N SER A 155 5.16 13.58 -3.61
CA SER A 155 5.26 14.05 -2.23
C SER A 155 6.62 13.80 -1.59
N LEU A 156 7.25 12.67 -1.91
CA LEU A 156 8.54 12.24 -1.34
C LEU A 156 9.72 12.52 -2.28
N LYS A 157 9.46 13.11 -3.46
CA LYS A 157 10.47 13.41 -4.51
C LYS A 157 11.23 12.16 -4.98
N LEU A 158 10.54 11.02 -5.03
CA LEU A 158 11.09 9.75 -5.51
C LEU A 158 10.85 9.57 -7.00
N ARG A 159 11.80 8.95 -7.69
CA ARG A 159 11.66 8.61 -9.12
C ARG A 159 10.58 7.52 -9.29
N ILE A 160 9.82 7.57 -10.37
CA ILE A 160 8.81 6.56 -10.73
C ILE A 160 9.00 6.10 -12.18
N ASN A 161 8.89 4.79 -12.42
CA ASN A 161 8.83 4.24 -13.77
C ASN A 161 7.61 3.33 -13.93
N THR A 162 6.62 3.81 -14.69
CA THR A 162 5.34 3.10 -14.93
C THR A 162 5.40 2.15 -16.13
N ARG A 163 6.54 2.08 -16.85
CA ARG A 163 6.70 1.31 -18.09
C ARG A 163 7.75 0.20 -17.99
N LEU A 164 8.51 0.18 -16.90
CA LEU A 164 9.56 -0.80 -16.70
C LEU A 164 9.01 -2.21 -16.58
N CYS A 165 7.92 -2.37 -15.83
CA CYS A 165 7.24 -3.64 -15.64
C CYS A 165 5.91 -3.64 -16.42
N GLN A 166 5.64 -4.72 -17.15
CA GLN A 166 4.40 -4.91 -17.90
C GLN A 166 3.77 -6.26 -17.55
N ARG A 167 2.45 -6.33 -17.59
CA ARG A 167 1.71 -7.57 -17.40
C ARG A 167 1.24 -8.10 -18.74
N SER A 168 1.85 -9.20 -19.19
CA SER A 168 1.59 -9.79 -20.51
C SER A 168 0.36 -10.69 -20.54
N ALA A 169 0.07 -11.43 -19.46
CA ALA A 169 -1.02 -12.39 -19.43
C ALA A 169 -2.24 -11.89 -18.61
N TYR A 170 -3.42 -12.13 -19.18
CA TYR A 170 -4.68 -11.92 -18.48
C TYR A 170 -5.06 -13.18 -17.68
N GLN A 171 -5.26 -13.01 -16.40
CA GLN A 171 -5.86 -14.04 -15.56
C GLN A 171 -7.16 -13.51 -14.96
N ALA A 172 -8.24 -14.26 -15.16
CA ALA A 172 -9.51 -13.96 -14.51
C ALA A 172 -9.37 -14.07 -12.99
N PRO A 173 -10.07 -13.23 -12.21
CA PRO A 173 -10.12 -13.37 -10.77
C PRO A 173 -10.77 -14.73 -10.44
N GLN A 174 -10.04 -15.61 -9.79
CA GLN A 174 -10.62 -16.82 -9.24
C GLN A 174 -10.74 -16.63 -7.72
N GLN A 175 -11.96 -16.69 -7.23
CA GLN A 175 -12.24 -16.68 -5.79
C GLN A 175 -11.89 -18.06 -5.21
N GLY A 176 -11.34 -18.07 -3.99
CA GLY A 176 -11.07 -19.34 -3.28
C GLY A 176 -9.71 -20.00 -3.53
N GLN A 177 -8.81 -19.40 -4.31
CA GLN A 177 -7.49 -19.97 -4.53
C GLN A 177 -6.55 -19.83 -3.32
N SER A 178 -5.82 -20.92 -3.02
CA SER A 178 -4.75 -20.92 -2.02
C SER A 178 -3.59 -20.00 -2.40
N ARG A 179 -2.76 -19.61 -1.41
CA ARG A 179 -1.54 -18.81 -1.61
C ARG A 179 -0.60 -19.47 -2.64
N ARG A 180 -0.39 -20.80 -2.54
CA ARG A 180 0.49 -21.57 -3.43
C ARG A 180 -0.01 -21.60 -4.88
N GLN A 181 -1.31 -21.75 -5.08
CA GLN A 181 -1.92 -21.69 -6.41
C GLN A 181 -1.74 -20.32 -7.08
N ARG A 182 -1.90 -19.23 -6.31
CA ARG A 182 -1.65 -17.86 -6.81
C ARG A 182 -0.20 -17.65 -7.20
N LEU A 183 0.77 -18.13 -6.40
CA LEU A 183 2.19 -18.02 -6.71
C LEU A 183 2.54 -18.72 -8.03
N ASN A 184 2.11 -19.96 -8.21
CA ASN A 184 2.36 -20.72 -9.43
C ASN A 184 1.74 -20.07 -10.68
N GLN A 185 0.57 -19.46 -10.54
CA GLN A 185 -0.09 -18.74 -11.63
C GLN A 185 0.54 -17.38 -11.95
N MET A 186 1.29 -16.80 -11.02
CA MET A 186 1.94 -15.50 -11.20
C MET A 186 3.29 -15.60 -11.91
N THR A 187 3.84 -16.81 -12.05
CA THR A 187 5.12 -17.04 -12.73
C THR A 187 5.02 -16.70 -14.22
N GLY A 188 5.93 -15.84 -14.70
CA GLY A 188 6.03 -15.46 -16.12
C GLY A 188 5.00 -14.48 -16.66
N ILE A 189 4.04 -14.00 -15.84
CA ILE A 189 3.04 -13.02 -16.30
C ILE A 189 3.54 -11.56 -16.32
N PHE A 190 4.65 -11.30 -15.67
CA PHE A 190 5.30 -10.00 -15.68
C PHE A 190 6.54 -10.03 -16.55
N GLN A 191 6.72 -9.00 -17.35
CA GLN A 191 7.89 -8.78 -18.19
C GLN A 191 8.57 -7.47 -17.80
N VAL A 192 9.87 -7.51 -17.65
CA VAL A 192 10.70 -6.33 -17.36
C VAL A 192 11.49 -5.94 -18.59
N SER A 193 11.42 -4.68 -18.97
CA SER A 193 12.18 -4.14 -20.11
C SER A 193 13.61 -3.78 -19.67
N GLN A 194 14.58 -4.65 -19.94
CA GLN A 194 15.99 -4.42 -19.60
C GLN A 194 16.58 -3.14 -20.18
N ALA A 195 16.17 -2.72 -21.38
CA ALA A 195 16.63 -1.51 -22.04
C ALA A 195 16.24 -0.19 -21.31
N ARG A 196 15.49 -0.26 -20.21
CA ARG A 196 14.98 0.89 -19.46
C ARG A 196 15.46 0.95 -18.02
N VAL A 197 16.40 0.11 -17.64
CA VAL A 197 17.02 0.12 -16.32
C VAL A 197 18.26 1.01 -16.37
N ASP A 198 18.23 2.08 -15.61
CA ASP A 198 19.39 2.93 -15.38
C ASP A 198 20.39 2.14 -14.52
N GLN A 199 21.67 2.11 -14.89
CA GLN A 199 22.72 1.37 -14.18
C GLN A 199 22.97 1.88 -12.74
N MET A 200 22.43 3.06 -12.39
CA MET A 200 22.56 3.69 -11.07
C MET A 200 21.45 3.32 -10.09
N ILE A 201 20.59 2.33 -10.41
CA ILE A 201 19.47 1.91 -9.55
C ILE A 201 19.91 0.72 -8.72
N ASN A 202 20.01 0.91 -7.40
CA ASN A 202 20.36 -0.14 -6.44
C ASN A 202 19.13 -0.64 -5.66
N ASN A 203 18.20 0.27 -5.32
CA ASN A 203 17.02 -0.02 -4.53
C ASN A 203 15.73 0.27 -5.30
N ILE A 204 14.86 -0.73 -5.38
CA ILE A 204 13.56 -0.59 -6.06
C ILE A 204 12.44 -0.90 -5.06
N ALA A 205 11.42 -0.04 -5.01
CA ALA A 205 10.18 -0.35 -4.33
C ALA A 205 9.07 -0.65 -5.34
N ILE A 206 8.47 -1.82 -5.22
CA ILE A 206 7.24 -2.18 -5.96
C ILE A 206 6.04 -1.66 -5.17
N VAL A 207 5.20 -0.86 -5.81
CA VAL A 207 4.03 -0.25 -5.18
C VAL A 207 2.77 -0.98 -5.62
N ASP A 208 1.92 -1.38 -4.64
CA ASP A 208 0.60 -1.96 -4.89
C ASP A 208 -0.42 -1.39 -3.89
N ASP A 209 -1.70 -1.70 -4.07
CA ASP A 209 -2.76 -1.31 -3.12
C ASP A 209 -2.95 -2.34 -2.00
N ILE A 210 -2.83 -3.63 -2.26
CA ILE A 210 -2.94 -4.72 -1.28
C ILE A 210 -1.84 -5.74 -1.53
N MET A 211 -1.06 -6.02 -0.51
CA MET A 211 -0.12 -7.12 -0.54
C MET A 211 -0.77 -8.42 -0.07
N THR A 212 -0.64 -9.46 -0.86
CA THR A 212 -0.97 -10.86 -0.48
C THR A 212 0.25 -11.75 -0.48
N THR A 213 1.14 -11.55 -1.45
CA THR A 213 2.40 -12.28 -1.66
C THR A 213 3.36 -11.40 -2.45
N GLY A 214 4.66 -11.42 -2.17
CA GLY A 214 5.58 -10.51 -2.83
C GLY A 214 7.00 -11.01 -3.05
N THR A 215 7.78 -10.35 -3.91
CA THR A 215 9.11 -10.79 -4.38
C THR A 215 10.24 -9.74 -4.41
N ILE A 216 10.03 -8.48 -4.02
CA ILE A 216 11.06 -7.39 -3.95
C ILE A 216 10.56 -6.37 -2.93
N GLN A 217 11.35 -5.35 -2.52
CA GLN A 217 10.82 -4.31 -1.62
C GLN A 217 9.39 -3.90 -2.02
N ILE A 218 8.42 -4.10 -1.12
CA ILE A 218 7.01 -3.89 -1.45
C ILE A 218 6.45 -2.80 -0.58
N TRP A 219 5.87 -1.81 -1.23
CA TRP A 219 5.13 -0.72 -0.60
C TRP A 219 3.66 -0.86 -0.95
N CYS A 220 2.83 -1.14 0.03
CA CYS A 220 1.40 -1.29 -0.19
C CYS A 220 0.58 -0.53 0.85
N VAL A 221 -0.61 -0.13 0.47
CA VAL A 221 -1.54 0.57 1.38
C VAL A 221 -1.95 -0.36 2.51
N ALA A 222 -2.28 -1.61 2.20
CA ALA A 222 -2.76 -2.57 3.20
C ALA A 222 -2.21 -3.98 2.99
N ARG A 223 -2.02 -4.70 4.09
CA ARG A 223 -1.64 -6.11 4.15
C ARG A 223 -2.84 -6.99 4.44
N ALA A 224 -3.09 -7.98 3.59
CA ALA A 224 -4.04 -9.03 3.89
C ALA A 224 -3.38 -10.06 4.82
N GLN A 225 -3.85 -10.16 6.04
CA GLN A 225 -3.35 -11.12 7.02
C GLN A 225 -3.83 -12.54 6.67
N PRO A 226 -3.10 -13.60 7.08
CA PRO A 226 -3.55 -14.96 6.89
C PRO A 226 -4.84 -15.24 7.67
N PRO A 227 -5.67 -16.19 7.20
CA PRO A 227 -6.86 -16.60 7.93
C PRO A 227 -6.49 -17.21 9.29
N GLY A 228 -7.22 -16.84 10.34
CA GLY A 228 -7.02 -17.35 11.71
C GLY A 228 -6.20 -16.43 12.63
N VAL A 229 -5.62 -15.36 12.13
CA VAL A 229 -4.98 -14.34 12.99
C VAL A 229 -6.06 -13.47 13.63
N GLN A 230 -6.22 -13.56 14.93
CA GLN A 230 -7.02 -12.62 15.71
C GLN A 230 -6.13 -11.44 16.11
N LEU A 231 -6.44 -10.26 15.57
CA LEU A 231 -5.75 -9.02 15.97
C LEU A 231 -6.38 -8.57 17.30
N VAL A 232 -5.57 -8.50 18.35
CA VAL A 232 -5.97 -7.91 19.63
C VAL A 232 -5.71 -6.41 19.55
N TRP A 233 -6.75 -5.62 19.76
CA TRP A 233 -6.74 -4.14 19.67
C TRP A 233 -6.24 -3.50 20.97
#